data_e9b72af45bdf5d98dd82d3a6e24f2844
#
_entry.id   e9b72af45bdf5d98dd82d3a6e24f2844
#
_cell.length_a   1.000
_cell.length_b   1.000
_cell.length_c   1.000
_cell.angle_alpha   90.00
_cell.angle_beta   90.00
_cell.angle_gamma   90.00
#
_symmetry.space_group_name_H-M   'P 1'
#
loop_
_entity.id
_entity.type
_entity.pdbx_description
1 polymer ?
#
loop_
_entity_poly.entity_id
_entity_poly.type
_entity_poly.pdbx_seq_one_letter_code
_entity_poly.pdbx_strand_id
1 'polypeptide(L)'
;LATTYVPGPQNTVNALCTGLGIPTTHLVTIDMAQFATIIDSLGGVEVDIPEPVRDAYTGLNLTSAGRHRLSGIDALALVRSRHPEILRDGSWVAMSQADGAQRRSQSTATVMQAVLSAIGQRASNPISLHQLAHTVAGNITLDSGTGLADLVSLGRSASKAGRAGTTTVIDLPTGPRDESIIVSPNQESRDLLAGYGYTPKTCRPAGA
;
A
#
# COMPACT_ATOMS: atom_id res chain seq x y z
N LEU A 1 -4.69 6.26 -11.50
CA LEU A 1 -5.58 5.40 -10.68
C LEU A 1 -6.51 6.22 -9.78
N ALA A 2 -6.06 7.29 -9.12
CA ALA A 2 -6.94 8.09 -8.25
C ALA A 2 -8.17 8.66 -8.98
N THR A 3 -8.03 9.07 -10.24
CA THR A 3 -9.14 9.60 -11.05
C THR A 3 -10.09 8.51 -11.55
N THR A 4 -9.65 7.26 -11.65
CA THR A 4 -10.49 6.14 -12.08
C THR A 4 -11.43 5.64 -10.98
N TYR A 5 -11.13 5.96 -9.72
CA TYR A 5 -11.98 5.59 -8.58
C TYR A 5 -13.23 6.46 -8.44
N VAL A 6 -13.21 7.69 -8.95
CA VAL A 6 -14.33 8.64 -8.83
C VAL A 6 -15.66 8.09 -9.38
N PRO A 7 -15.70 7.41 -10.54
CA PRO A 7 -16.93 6.78 -11.03
C PRO A 7 -17.27 5.45 -10.35
N GLY A 8 -16.39 4.96 -9.47
CA GLY A 8 -16.57 3.72 -8.73
C GLY A 8 -15.36 2.77 -8.82
N PRO A 9 -15.24 1.83 -7.86
CA PRO A 9 -14.09 0.95 -7.74
C PRO A 9 -13.88 0.04 -8.96
N GLN A 10 -14.96 -0.36 -9.65
CA GLN A 10 -14.89 -1.18 -10.86
C GLN A 10 -14.07 -0.51 -11.98
N ASN A 11 -14.15 0.82 -12.10
CA ASN A 11 -13.36 1.53 -13.11
C ASN A 11 -11.85 1.48 -12.81
N THR A 12 -11.45 1.44 -11.54
CA THR A 12 -10.05 1.22 -11.16
C THR A 12 -9.59 -0.18 -11.56
N VAL A 13 -10.39 -1.21 -11.29
CA VAL A 13 -10.13 -2.59 -11.69
C VAL A 13 -9.97 -2.69 -13.22
N ASN A 14 -10.89 -2.10 -13.95
CA ASN A 14 -10.85 -2.08 -15.42
C ASN A 14 -9.60 -1.35 -15.95
N ALA A 15 -9.23 -0.22 -15.33
CA ALA A 15 -8.05 0.54 -15.72
C ALA A 15 -6.75 -0.23 -15.46
N LEU A 16 -6.65 -0.98 -14.36
CA LEU A 16 -5.52 -1.87 -14.08
C LEU A 16 -5.40 -2.95 -15.16
N CYS A 17 -6.50 -3.58 -15.50
CA CYS A 17 -6.54 -4.62 -16.53
C CYS A 17 -6.20 -4.06 -17.91
N THR A 18 -6.95 -3.06 -18.40
CA THR A 18 -6.81 -2.55 -19.76
C THR A 18 -5.55 -1.72 -19.97
N GLY A 19 -5.10 -1.00 -18.94
CA GLY A 19 -3.92 -0.12 -19.02
C GLY A 19 -2.59 -0.79 -18.69
N LEU A 20 -2.60 -1.74 -17.75
CA LEU A 20 -1.39 -2.37 -17.23
C LEU A 20 -1.35 -3.88 -17.38
N GLY A 21 -2.45 -4.51 -17.79
CA GLY A 21 -2.53 -5.96 -17.90
C GLY A 21 -2.59 -6.69 -16.56
N ILE A 22 -2.88 -5.99 -15.47
CA ILE A 22 -2.95 -6.55 -14.12
C ILE A 22 -4.36 -7.11 -13.89
N PRO A 23 -4.55 -8.44 -13.84
CA PRO A 23 -5.83 -9.03 -13.53
C PRO A 23 -6.16 -8.84 -12.05
N THR A 24 -7.38 -8.42 -11.77
CA THR A 24 -7.86 -8.23 -10.39
C THR A 24 -8.97 -9.24 -10.14
N THR A 25 -8.76 -10.13 -9.19
CA THR A 25 -9.73 -11.18 -8.79
C THR A 25 -10.52 -10.79 -7.56
N HIS A 26 -9.98 -9.92 -6.72
CA HIS A 26 -10.59 -9.44 -5.49
C HIS A 26 -10.36 -7.94 -5.34
N LEU A 27 -11.38 -7.23 -4.84
CA LEU A 27 -11.28 -5.82 -4.52
C LEU A 27 -11.61 -5.60 -3.04
N VAL A 28 -10.66 -4.99 -2.34
CA VAL A 28 -10.81 -4.61 -0.94
C VAL A 28 -10.67 -3.10 -0.85
N THR A 29 -11.68 -2.43 -0.31
CA THR A 29 -11.66 -1.00 -0.04
C THR A 29 -11.59 -0.74 1.46
N ILE A 30 -10.69 0.13 1.85
CA ILE A 30 -10.45 0.52 3.25
C ILE A 30 -10.40 2.05 3.29
N ASP A 31 -11.14 2.67 4.19
CA ASP A 31 -10.98 4.10 4.44
C ASP A 31 -9.83 4.39 5.40
N MET A 32 -9.48 5.66 5.57
CA MET A 32 -8.33 6.06 6.36
C MET A 32 -8.47 5.73 7.85
N ALA A 33 -9.68 5.85 8.41
CA ALA A 33 -9.92 5.54 9.82
C ALA A 33 -9.88 4.02 10.04
N GLN A 34 -10.47 3.26 9.13
CA GLN A 34 -10.44 1.80 9.12
C GLN A 34 -9.01 1.28 8.99
N PHE A 35 -8.19 1.88 8.12
CA PHE A 35 -6.77 1.54 7.98
C PHE A 35 -6.02 1.69 9.32
N ALA A 36 -6.19 2.82 10.00
CA ALA A 36 -5.57 3.05 11.30
C ALA A 36 -6.06 2.01 12.35
N THR A 37 -7.35 1.76 12.40
CA THR A 37 -7.95 0.76 13.32
C THR A 37 -7.39 -0.65 13.09
N ILE A 38 -7.22 -1.05 11.83
CA ILE A 38 -6.63 -2.37 11.51
C ILE A 38 -5.19 -2.44 12.01
N ILE A 39 -4.36 -1.42 11.78
CA ILE A 39 -2.98 -1.38 12.27
C ILE A 39 -2.93 -1.43 13.80
N ASP A 40 -3.77 -0.68 14.48
CA ASP A 40 -3.82 -0.69 15.96
C ASP A 40 -4.27 -2.06 16.49
N SER A 41 -5.20 -2.75 15.80
CA SER A 41 -5.60 -4.12 16.15
C SER A 41 -4.46 -5.12 15.99
N LEU A 42 -3.51 -4.85 15.11
CA LEU A 42 -2.26 -5.60 14.95
C LEU A 42 -1.22 -5.27 16.03
N GLY A 43 -1.51 -4.34 16.96
CA GLY A 43 -0.55 -3.84 17.95
C GLY A 43 0.51 -2.94 17.34
N GLY A 44 0.19 -2.28 16.25
CA GLY A 44 1.11 -1.48 15.44
C GLY A 44 1.90 -2.31 14.42
N VAL A 45 2.64 -1.61 13.58
CA VAL A 45 3.52 -2.21 12.56
C VAL A 45 4.96 -1.73 12.73
N GLU A 46 5.92 -2.63 12.51
CA GLU A 46 7.34 -2.29 12.58
C GLU A 46 7.83 -1.89 11.18
N VAL A 47 8.39 -0.69 11.09
CA VAL A 47 8.99 -0.16 9.86
C VAL A 47 10.39 0.36 10.16
N ASP A 48 11.26 0.28 9.18
CA ASP A 48 12.59 0.88 9.24
C ASP A 48 12.56 2.24 8.53
N ILE A 49 12.91 3.29 9.27
CA ILE A 49 12.91 4.68 8.79
C ILE A 49 14.36 5.06 8.50
N PRO A 50 14.72 5.30 7.23
CA PRO A 50 16.12 5.49 6.84
C PRO A 50 16.72 6.80 7.39
N GLU A 51 15.90 7.80 7.60
CA GLU A 51 16.32 9.12 8.12
C GLU A 51 15.14 9.80 8.83
N PRO A 52 15.40 10.66 9.83
CA PRO A 52 14.34 11.40 10.52
C PRO A 52 13.47 12.15 9.52
N VAL A 53 12.16 12.06 9.70
CA VAL A 53 11.18 12.65 8.78
C VAL A 53 10.00 13.21 9.55
N ARG A 54 9.52 14.39 9.13
CA ARG A 54 8.28 14.99 9.63
C ARG A 54 7.46 15.57 8.48
N ASP A 55 6.16 15.70 8.69
CA ASP A 55 5.27 16.38 7.76
C ASP A 55 4.13 17.02 8.58
N ALA A 56 4.15 18.35 8.68
CA ALA A 56 3.17 19.09 9.48
C ALA A 56 1.72 18.94 8.97
N TYR A 57 1.53 18.68 7.66
CA TYR A 57 0.20 18.50 7.07
C TYR A 57 -0.46 17.18 7.46
N THR A 58 0.34 16.17 7.75
CA THR A 58 -0.18 14.85 8.14
C THR A 58 -0.03 14.56 9.63
N GLY A 59 0.72 15.39 10.35
CA GLY A 59 1.08 15.17 11.74
C GLY A 59 2.22 14.15 11.92
N LEU A 60 2.89 13.74 10.85
CA LEU A 60 4.05 12.86 10.92
C LEU A 60 5.20 13.52 11.67
N ASN A 61 5.79 12.82 12.64
CA ASN A 61 6.93 13.32 13.40
C ASN A 61 7.83 12.18 13.91
N LEU A 62 8.65 11.62 13.02
CA LEU A 62 9.63 10.57 13.33
C LEU A 62 11.02 11.21 13.41
N THR A 63 11.44 11.53 14.62
CA THR A 63 12.64 12.34 14.90
C THR A 63 13.95 11.54 14.90
N SER A 64 13.89 10.22 14.73
CA SER A 64 15.08 9.36 14.65
C SER A 64 14.97 8.40 13.47
N ALA A 65 16.12 8.01 12.92
CA ALA A 65 16.23 6.91 11.99
C ALA A 65 16.16 5.56 12.72
N GLY A 66 15.97 4.48 11.96
CA GLY A 66 15.97 3.10 12.46
C GLY A 66 14.57 2.52 12.61
N ARG A 67 14.47 1.46 13.39
CA ARG A 67 13.23 0.69 13.55
C ARG A 67 12.25 1.41 14.47
N HIS A 68 11.04 1.61 13.95
CA HIS A 68 9.92 2.20 14.68
C HIS A 68 8.73 1.25 14.69
N ARG A 69 8.03 1.19 15.83
CA ARG A 69 6.69 0.60 15.89
C ARG A 69 5.68 1.72 15.74
N LEU A 70 5.04 1.78 14.60
CA LEU A 70 4.05 2.80 14.29
C LEU A 70 2.66 2.37 14.78
N SER A 71 1.95 3.30 15.40
CA SER A 71 0.50 3.22 15.60
C SER A 71 -0.24 3.36 14.27
N GLY A 72 -1.56 3.11 14.28
CA GLY A 72 -2.39 3.32 13.09
C GLY A 72 -2.35 4.75 12.59
N ILE A 73 -2.35 5.73 13.50
CA ILE A 73 -2.26 7.15 13.16
C ILE A 73 -0.90 7.51 12.56
N ASP A 74 0.19 7.03 13.14
CA ASP A 74 1.53 7.32 12.64
C ASP A 74 1.78 6.66 11.27
N ALA A 75 1.32 5.42 11.10
CA ALA A 75 1.40 4.73 9.82
C ALA A 75 0.56 5.45 8.75
N LEU A 76 -0.64 5.91 9.11
CA LEU A 76 -1.48 6.71 8.23
C LEU A 76 -0.82 8.05 7.87
N ALA A 77 -0.22 8.74 8.84
CA ALA A 77 0.52 9.98 8.62
C ALA A 77 1.68 9.75 7.63
N LEU A 78 2.43 8.66 7.80
CA LEU A 78 3.56 8.31 6.94
C LEU A 78 3.12 8.02 5.49
N VAL A 79 2.08 7.21 5.27
CA VAL A 79 1.62 6.88 3.90
C VAL A 79 0.92 8.05 3.19
N ARG A 80 0.48 9.07 3.93
CA ARG A 80 -0.14 10.28 3.40
C ARG A 80 0.83 11.44 3.20
N SER A 81 2.05 11.34 3.74
CA SER A 81 3.03 12.42 3.69
C SER A 81 3.37 12.79 2.24
N ARG A 82 3.12 14.06 1.91
CA ARG A 82 3.37 14.65 0.58
C ARG A 82 4.35 15.81 0.63
N HIS A 83 4.54 16.40 1.80
CA HIS A 83 5.41 17.54 2.03
C HIS A 83 6.39 17.22 3.16
N PRO A 84 7.15 16.09 3.03
CA PRO A 84 8.06 15.69 4.09
C PRO A 84 9.25 16.64 4.17
N GLU A 85 9.67 16.88 5.41
CA GLU A 85 10.96 17.45 5.73
C GLU A 85 11.83 16.36 6.35
N ILE A 86 13.09 16.33 5.97
CA ILE A 86 14.10 15.40 6.48
C ILE A 86 15.17 16.16 7.26
N LEU A 87 15.73 15.52 8.28
CA LEU A 87 16.78 16.14 9.10
C LEU A 87 18.14 15.94 8.40
N ARG A 88 18.76 17.03 7.99
CA ARG A 88 20.12 17.05 7.41
C ARG A 88 20.97 18.08 8.14
N ASP A 89 22.14 17.67 8.59
CA ASP A 89 23.10 18.55 9.27
C ASP A 89 22.48 19.37 10.43
N GLY A 90 21.56 18.72 11.18
CA GLY A 90 20.87 19.36 12.30
C GLY A 90 19.72 20.29 11.93
N SER A 91 19.38 20.42 10.65
CA SER A 91 18.30 21.28 10.15
C SER A 91 17.24 20.48 9.39
N TRP A 92 15.97 20.86 9.55
CA TRP A 92 14.88 20.27 8.77
C TRP A 92 14.82 20.91 7.38
N VAL A 93 14.94 20.07 6.36
CA VAL A 93 14.97 20.49 4.95
C VAL A 93 13.77 19.88 4.24
N ALA A 94 12.96 20.75 3.60
CA ALA A 94 11.81 20.31 2.81
C ALA A 94 12.29 19.54 1.56
N MET A 95 11.65 18.43 1.28
CA MET A 95 11.86 17.69 0.04
C MET A 95 11.14 18.34 -1.12
N SER A 96 11.68 18.18 -2.34
CA SER A 96 10.95 18.55 -3.54
C SER A 96 9.64 17.75 -3.67
N GLN A 97 8.67 18.27 -4.43
CA GLN A 97 7.41 17.53 -4.67
C GLN A 97 7.66 16.17 -5.33
N ALA A 98 8.65 16.09 -6.20
CA ALA A 98 9.04 14.86 -6.88
C ALA A 98 9.57 13.82 -5.89
N ASP A 99 10.54 14.21 -5.05
CA ASP A 99 11.13 13.32 -4.07
C ASP A 99 10.12 12.93 -2.99
N GLY A 100 9.27 13.86 -2.56
CA GLY A 100 8.18 13.60 -1.62
C GLY A 100 7.16 12.59 -2.16
N ALA A 101 6.82 12.66 -3.45
CA ALA A 101 5.93 11.69 -4.09
C ALA A 101 6.57 10.29 -4.18
N GLN A 102 7.85 10.22 -4.54
CA GLN A 102 8.59 8.96 -4.57
C GLN A 102 8.71 8.35 -3.17
N ARG A 103 9.09 9.16 -2.18
CA ARG A 103 9.18 8.72 -0.78
C ARG A 103 7.84 8.18 -0.27
N ARG A 104 6.73 8.85 -0.59
CA ARG A 104 5.39 8.37 -0.22
C ARG A 104 5.10 7.00 -0.83
N SER A 105 5.44 6.76 -2.10
CA SER A 105 5.29 5.44 -2.73
C SER A 105 6.07 4.38 -1.98
N GLN A 106 7.34 4.64 -1.67
CA GLN A 106 8.21 3.76 -0.90
C GLN A 106 7.69 3.52 0.51
N SER A 107 7.27 4.58 1.21
CA SER A 107 6.70 4.48 2.56
C SER A 107 5.42 3.64 2.58
N THR A 108 4.55 3.82 1.58
CA THR A 108 3.33 3.01 1.42
C THR A 108 3.68 1.53 1.25
N ALA A 109 4.66 1.22 0.40
CA ALA A 109 5.12 -0.15 0.19
C ALA A 109 5.70 -0.76 1.47
N THR A 110 6.53 -0.01 2.19
CA THR A 110 7.15 -0.44 3.46
C THR A 110 6.10 -0.72 4.52
N VAL A 111 5.14 0.19 4.71
CA VAL A 111 4.03 -0.02 5.66
C VAL A 111 3.18 -1.22 5.26
N MET A 112 2.87 -1.39 3.97
CA MET A 112 2.10 -2.53 3.50
C MET A 112 2.82 -3.86 3.75
N GLN A 113 4.13 -3.93 3.50
CA GLN A 113 4.94 -5.11 3.84
C GLN A 113 4.93 -5.39 5.35
N ALA A 114 5.02 -4.36 6.18
CA ALA A 114 4.96 -4.49 7.64
C ALA A 114 3.58 -5.00 8.10
N VAL A 115 2.49 -4.52 7.50
CA VAL A 115 1.13 -5.01 7.76
C VAL A 115 1.00 -6.49 7.39
N LEU A 116 1.45 -6.89 6.20
CA LEU A 116 1.43 -8.29 5.76
C LEU A 116 2.25 -9.20 6.70
N SER A 117 3.41 -8.73 7.14
CA SER A 117 4.25 -9.44 8.11
C SER A 117 3.53 -9.58 9.47
N ALA A 118 2.91 -8.52 9.97
CA ALA A 118 2.17 -8.54 11.25
C ALA A 118 0.95 -9.47 11.19
N ILE A 119 0.21 -9.47 10.09
CA ILE A 119 -0.87 -10.43 9.83
C ILE A 119 -0.31 -11.86 9.85
N GLY A 120 0.82 -12.07 9.18
CA GLY A 120 1.47 -13.37 9.11
C GLY A 120 1.89 -13.94 10.47
N GLN A 121 2.41 -13.10 11.33
CA GLN A 121 2.78 -13.50 12.70
C GLN A 121 1.55 -13.91 13.52
N ARG A 122 0.43 -13.20 13.36
CA ARG A 122 -0.81 -13.53 14.09
C ARG A 122 -1.56 -14.73 13.51
N ALA A 123 -1.41 -15.01 12.23
CA ALA A 123 -2.03 -16.16 11.57
C ALA A 123 -1.56 -17.51 12.12
N SER A 124 -0.47 -17.55 12.88
CA SER A 124 0.00 -18.77 13.58
C SER A 124 -0.82 -19.11 14.84
N ASN A 125 -1.59 -18.16 15.40
CA ASN A 125 -2.43 -18.37 16.57
C ASN A 125 -3.91 -18.29 16.16
N PRO A 126 -4.71 -19.37 16.30
CA PRO A 126 -6.11 -19.40 15.87
C PRO A 126 -6.99 -18.33 16.55
N ILE A 127 -6.75 -18.04 17.83
CA ILE A 127 -7.53 -17.04 18.59
C ILE A 127 -7.22 -15.64 18.05
N SER A 128 -5.93 -15.33 17.88
CA SER A 128 -5.50 -14.04 17.33
C SER A 128 -5.98 -13.83 15.88
N LEU A 129 -5.99 -14.92 15.09
CA LEU A 129 -6.50 -14.88 13.72
C LEU A 129 -8.01 -14.62 13.70
N HIS A 130 -8.77 -15.23 14.59
CA HIS A 130 -10.22 -15.01 14.70
C HIS A 130 -10.54 -13.56 15.09
N GLN A 131 -9.86 -13.03 16.10
CA GLN A 131 -10.01 -11.63 16.52
C GLN A 131 -9.66 -10.66 15.38
N LEU A 132 -8.55 -10.90 14.68
CA LEU A 132 -8.14 -10.10 13.54
C LEU A 132 -9.17 -10.15 12.40
N ALA A 133 -9.69 -11.35 12.09
CA ALA A 133 -10.71 -11.52 11.04
C ALA A 133 -11.98 -10.72 11.36
N HIS A 134 -12.42 -10.71 12.61
CA HIS A 134 -13.56 -9.90 13.04
C HIS A 134 -13.28 -8.38 12.91
N THR A 135 -12.11 -7.92 13.35
CA THR A 135 -11.75 -6.51 13.24
C THR A 135 -11.64 -6.10 11.78
N VAL A 136 -10.99 -6.91 10.95
CA VAL A 136 -10.85 -6.62 9.51
C VAL A 136 -12.21 -6.62 8.83
N ALA A 137 -13.04 -7.64 9.05
CA ALA A 137 -14.37 -7.75 8.42
C ALA A 137 -15.28 -6.55 8.73
N GLY A 138 -15.17 -5.98 9.95
CA GLY A 138 -15.92 -4.78 10.34
C GLY A 138 -15.35 -3.47 9.78
N ASN A 139 -14.15 -3.50 9.20
CA ASN A 139 -13.42 -2.30 8.79
C ASN A 139 -12.98 -2.31 7.31
N ILE A 140 -13.54 -3.20 6.49
CA ILE A 140 -13.28 -3.24 5.05
C ILE A 140 -14.58 -3.39 4.26
N THR A 141 -14.56 -2.90 3.05
CA THR A 141 -15.62 -3.17 2.06
C THR A 141 -15.07 -4.12 1.01
N LEU A 142 -15.79 -5.21 0.80
CA LEU A 142 -15.45 -6.26 -0.16
C LEU A 142 -16.32 -6.16 -1.40
N ASP A 143 -15.80 -6.61 -2.53
CA ASP A 143 -16.63 -6.88 -3.70
C ASP A 143 -17.60 -8.05 -3.40
N SER A 144 -18.67 -8.15 -4.22
CA SER A 144 -19.73 -9.15 -4.01
C SER A 144 -19.28 -10.61 -4.21
N GLY A 145 -18.12 -10.81 -4.80
CA GLY A 145 -17.53 -12.14 -5.06
C GLY A 145 -16.50 -12.58 -4.01
N THR A 146 -16.12 -11.68 -3.11
CA THR A 146 -15.09 -11.95 -2.09
C THR A 146 -15.71 -12.24 -0.74
N GLY A 147 -15.53 -13.45 -0.25
CA GLY A 147 -16.00 -13.87 1.07
C GLY A 147 -14.90 -13.89 2.13
N LEU A 148 -15.29 -14.15 3.38
CA LEU A 148 -14.34 -14.27 4.50
C LEU A 148 -13.30 -15.38 4.26
N ALA A 149 -13.69 -16.48 3.59
CA ALA A 149 -12.79 -17.58 3.25
C ALA A 149 -11.67 -17.12 2.30
N ASP A 150 -11.99 -16.26 1.34
CA ASP A 150 -11.03 -15.70 0.39
C ASP A 150 -10.05 -14.78 1.10
N LEU A 151 -10.53 -13.95 2.03
CA LEU A 151 -9.67 -13.10 2.86
C LEU A 151 -8.71 -13.93 3.72
N VAL A 152 -9.18 -15.02 4.34
CA VAL A 152 -8.32 -15.91 5.10
C VAL A 152 -7.27 -16.58 4.21
N SER A 153 -7.66 -17.01 3.00
CA SER A 153 -6.75 -17.57 2.01
C SER A 153 -5.69 -16.57 1.55
N LEU A 154 -6.12 -15.35 1.23
CA LEU A 154 -5.22 -14.25 0.88
C LEU A 154 -4.25 -13.93 2.02
N GLY A 155 -4.75 -13.83 3.26
CA GLY A 155 -3.93 -13.59 4.44
C GLY A 155 -2.89 -14.69 4.68
N ARG A 156 -3.25 -15.95 4.48
CA ARG A 156 -2.30 -17.09 4.56
C ARG A 156 -1.24 -17.03 3.47
N SER A 157 -1.64 -16.71 2.25
CA SER A 157 -0.73 -16.60 1.11
C SER A 157 0.25 -15.44 1.31
N ALA A 158 -0.24 -14.28 1.72
CA ALA A 158 0.58 -13.10 2.05
C ALA A 158 1.54 -13.39 3.21
N SER A 159 1.07 -14.09 4.26
CA SER A 159 1.89 -14.52 5.39
C SER A 159 3.01 -15.48 4.96
N LYS A 160 2.70 -16.43 4.09
CA LYS A 160 3.70 -17.38 3.55
C LYS A 160 4.75 -16.64 2.73
N ALA A 161 4.34 -15.73 1.85
CA ALA A 161 5.25 -14.92 1.04
C ALA A 161 6.12 -14.00 1.89
N GLY A 162 5.54 -13.34 2.89
CA GLY A 162 6.28 -12.46 3.81
C GLY A 162 7.32 -13.21 4.63
N ARG A 163 7.00 -14.40 5.14
CA ARG A 163 7.96 -15.24 5.88
C ARG A 163 9.06 -15.83 4.99
N ALA A 164 8.76 -16.12 3.75
CA ALA A 164 9.74 -16.64 2.78
C ALA A 164 10.64 -15.54 2.21
N GLY A 165 10.40 -14.25 2.51
CA GLY A 165 11.13 -13.13 1.92
C GLY A 165 10.92 -13.00 0.41
N THR A 166 9.86 -13.60 -0.12
CA THR A 166 9.57 -13.63 -1.56
C THR A 166 8.68 -12.47 -2.02
N THR A 167 8.35 -11.55 -1.11
CA THR A 167 7.59 -10.35 -1.45
C THR A 167 8.51 -9.32 -2.08
N THR A 168 8.29 -9.00 -3.35
CA THR A 168 9.02 -7.95 -4.06
C THR A 168 8.10 -6.75 -4.28
N VAL A 169 8.58 -5.56 -3.94
CA VAL A 169 7.94 -4.31 -4.33
C VAL A 169 8.48 -3.90 -5.68
N ILE A 170 7.58 -3.70 -6.63
CA ILE A 170 7.91 -3.21 -7.96
C ILE A 170 7.52 -1.74 -8.01
N ASP A 171 8.51 -0.87 -8.12
CA ASP A 171 8.28 0.55 -8.37
C ASP A 171 8.09 0.76 -9.88
N LEU A 172 6.89 1.18 -10.26
CA LEU A 172 6.58 1.37 -11.68
C LEU A 172 7.15 2.71 -12.15
N PRO A 173 8.04 2.72 -13.16
CA PRO A 173 8.50 3.94 -13.77
C PRO A 173 7.30 4.74 -14.31
N THR A 174 7.31 6.03 -14.07
CA THR A 174 6.26 6.93 -14.54
C THR A 174 6.82 7.86 -15.60
N GLY A 175 5.96 8.31 -16.53
CA GLY A 175 6.35 9.26 -17.57
C GLY A 175 6.92 10.57 -17.04
N PRO A 176 7.52 11.39 -17.90
CA PRO A 176 8.10 12.68 -17.49
C PRO A 176 7.06 13.48 -16.71
N ARG A 177 7.49 13.96 -15.57
CA ARG A 177 6.69 14.81 -14.67
C ARG A 177 6.74 16.22 -15.26
N ASP A 178 5.93 16.47 -16.29
CA ASP A 178 5.55 17.81 -16.64
C ASP A 178 4.64 18.38 -15.54
N GLU A 179 4.24 19.63 -15.63
CA GLU A 179 3.44 20.31 -14.61
C GLU A 179 2.07 19.65 -14.33
N SER A 180 1.79 18.53 -14.97
CA SER A 180 0.58 17.73 -14.77
C SER A 180 0.64 16.94 -13.46
N ILE A 181 -0.37 17.08 -12.62
CA ILE A 181 -0.58 16.31 -11.39
C ILE A 181 -0.83 14.81 -11.70
N ILE A 182 -1.10 14.47 -12.95
CA ILE A 182 -1.47 13.11 -13.37
C ILE A 182 -0.22 12.38 -13.86
N VAL A 183 0.20 11.40 -13.10
CA VAL A 183 1.27 10.49 -13.46
C VAL A 183 0.67 9.28 -14.15
N SER A 184 1.06 9.04 -15.41
CA SER A 184 0.61 7.89 -16.18
C SER A 184 1.72 6.85 -16.34
N PRO A 185 1.40 5.54 -16.32
CA PRO A 185 2.36 4.51 -16.68
C PRO A 185 2.88 4.76 -18.10
N ASN A 186 4.19 4.68 -18.27
CA ASN A 186 4.87 4.83 -19.55
C ASN A 186 5.13 3.44 -20.21
N GLN A 187 5.84 3.42 -21.32
CA GLN A 187 6.17 2.16 -22.00
C GLN A 187 7.09 1.28 -21.14
N GLU A 188 8.04 1.89 -20.42
CA GLU A 188 8.95 1.19 -19.52
C GLU A 188 8.20 0.45 -18.39
N SER A 189 7.13 1.06 -17.84
CA SER A 189 6.24 0.39 -16.87
C SER A 189 5.59 -0.85 -17.46
N ARG A 190 5.15 -0.77 -18.70
CA ARG A 190 4.49 -1.89 -19.40
C ARG A 190 5.48 -3.01 -19.71
N ASP A 191 6.67 -2.67 -20.13
CA ASP A 191 7.74 -3.63 -20.44
C ASP A 191 8.19 -4.35 -19.17
N LEU A 192 8.32 -3.60 -18.06
CA LEU A 192 8.60 -4.18 -16.75
C LEU A 192 7.51 -5.17 -16.31
N LEU A 193 6.23 -4.77 -16.42
CA LEU A 193 5.10 -5.63 -16.07
C LEU A 193 4.99 -6.85 -17.00
N ALA A 194 5.30 -6.69 -18.29
CA ALA A 194 5.33 -7.80 -19.25
C ALA A 194 6.39 -8.84 -18.86
N GLY A 195 7.53 -8.42 -18.31
CA GLY A 195 8.55 -9.32 -17.76
C GLY A 195 8.03 -10.19 -16.61
N TYR A 196 6.99 -9.75 -15.89
CA TYR A 196 6.28 -10.52 -14.87
C TYR A 196 5.03 -11.25 -15.41
N GLY A 197 4.79 -11.24 -16.72
CA GLY A 197 3.66 -11.90 -17.37
C GLY A 197 2.38 -11.05 -17.42
N TYR A 198 2.43 -9.79 -17.01
CA TYR A 198 1.26 -8.90 -17.06
C TYR A 198 1.22 -8.12 -18.37
N THR A 199 0.25 -8.44 -19.24
CA THR A 199 0.06 -7.71 -20.51
C THR A 199 -1.41 -7.34 -20.70
N PRO A 200 -1.73 -6.13 -21.21
CA PRO A 200 -3.13 -5.74 -21.46
C PRO A 200 -3.89 -6.67 -22.39
N LYS A 201 -3.18 -7.35 -23.32
CA LYS A 201 -3.77 -8.30 -24.28
C LYS A 201 -4.33 -9.56 -23.64
N THR A 202 -3.78 -9.99 -22.51
CA THR A 202 -4.17 -11.23 -21.80
C THR A 202 -5.16 -10.96 -20.67
N CYS A 203 -5.29 -9.72 -20.25
CA CYS A 203 -6.20 -9.35 -19.19
C CYS A 203 -7.64 -9.22 -19.69
N ARG A 204 -8.59 -9.83 -18.98
CA ARG A 204 -10.03 -9.64 -19.18
C ARG A 204 -10.59 -8.88 -17.99
N PRO A 205 -11.28 -7.74 -18.20
CA PRO A 205 -11.95 -7.02 -17.12
C PRO A 205 -12.98 -7.92 -16.43
N ALA A 206 -13.08 -7.82 -15.11
CA ALA A 206 -14.13 -8.50 -14.37
C ALA A 206 -15.49 -7.93 -14.79
N GLY A 207 -16.41 -8.81 -15.17
CA GLY A 207 -17.76 -8.43 -15.61
C GLY A 207 -17.91 -8.12 -17.12
N ALA A 208 -16.92 -8.48 -17.94
CA ALA A 208 -17.04 -8.46 -19.40
C ALA A 208 -17.54 -9.79 -19.95
#